data_c2a2810d6608f829b9c9b550cb9e32b4
#
_entry.id   c2a2810d6608f829b9c9b550cb9e32b4
#
_cell.length_a   1.000
_cell.length_b   1.000
_cell.length_c   1.000
_cell.angle_alpha   90.00
_cell.angle_beta   90.00
_cell.angle_gamma   90.00
#
_symmetry.space_group_name_H-M   'P 1'
#
loop_
_entity.id
_entity.type
_entity.pdbx_description
1 polymer ?
#
loop_
_entity_poly.entity_id
_entity_poly.type
_entity_poly.pdbx_seq_one_letter_code
_entity_poly.pdbx_strand_id
1 'polypeptide(L)'
;MLGELITEERGKVTGRRVLDSQAGKIEHSFTAMGKVKGVEGMDMGTYVSWMLPDGSMEGKGEGVFMTNDGQMISWTGTGIGQFKGPGKIRYKGSLHFKTMSKGSLSSMNNVVGVFEHEGDMEGNVSTKTWEWK
;
A
#
# COMPACT_ATOMS: atom_id res chain seq x y z
N MET A 1 10.90 -0.19 16.78
CA MET A 1 10.46 1.20 17.04
C MET A 1 10.11 1.90 15.74
N LEU A 2 9.05 2.66 15.74
CA LEU A 2 8.69 3.44 14.57
C LEU A 2 9.61 4.65 14.43
N GLY A 3 10.11 4.84 13.21
CA GLY A 3 10.87 6.03 12.84
C GLY A 3 9.98 7.07 12.18
N GLU A 4 10.55 7.80 11.23
CA GLU A 4 9.85 8.87 10.55
C GLU A 4 8.79 8.38 9.57
N LEU A 5 7.82 9.24 9.28
CA LEU A 5 6.87 9.02 8.20
C LEU A 5 7.61 9.12 6.86
N ILE A 6 7.62 8.03 6.10
CA ILE A 6 8.35 7.97 4.83
C ILE A 6 7.44 8.03 3.61
N THR A 7 6.17 7.60 3.71
CA THR A 7 5.22 7.77 2.61
C THR A 7 3.91 8.34 3.11
N GLU A 8 3.31 9.16 2.26
CA GLU A 8 1.94 9.63 2.44
C GLU A 8 1.32 9.80 1.06
N GLU A 9 0.25 9.02 0.80
CA GLU A 9 -0.32 8.92 -0.55
C GLU A 9 -1.83 8.87 -0.47
N ARG A 10 -2.49 9.38 -1.53
CA ARG A 10 -3.93 9.31 -1.71
C ARG A 10 -4.26 9.01 -3.16
N GLY A 11 -5.29 8.21 -3.38
CA GLY A 11 -5.67 7.86 -4.74
C GLY A 11 -6.98 7.13 -4.83
N LYS A 12 -7.08 6.34 -5.89
CA LYS A 12 -8.32 5.64 -6.26
C LYS A 12 -8.02 4.21 -6.67
N VAL A 13 -8.95 3.32 -6.33
CA VAL A 13 -9.01 2.00 -6.93
C VAL A 13 -9.32 2.16 -8.42
N THR A 14 -8.54 1.50 -9.26
CA THR A 14 -8.69 1.53 -10.72
C THR A 14 -9.34 0.27 -11.27
N GLY A 15 -9.41 -0.80 -10.48
CA GLY A 15 -10.06 -2.03 -10.90
C GLY A 15 -10.13 -3.03 -9.76
N ARG A 16 -11.11 -3.93 -9.85
CA ARG A 16 -11.29 -5.06 -8.93
C ARG A 16 -11.64 -6.29 -9.73
N ARG A 17 -11.15 -7.43 -9.26
CA ARG A 17 -11.46 -8.71 -9.88
C ARG A 17 -11.71 -9.77 -8.80
N VAL A 18 -12.83 -10.44 -8.87
CA VAL A 18 -13.14 -11.54 -7.96
C VAL A 18 -12.32 -12.75 -8.38
N LEU A 19 -11.50 -13.29 -7.47
CA LEU A 19 -10.67 -14.47 -7.70
C LEU A 19 -11.34 -15.73 -7.18
N ASP A 20 -12.02 -15.64 -6.04
CA ASP A 20 -12.74 -16.76 -5.43
C ASP A 20 -13.91 -16.19 -4.63
N SER A 21 -15.12 -16.42 -5.11
CA SER A 21 -16.32 -15.84 -4.50
C SER A 21 -16.61 -16.42 -3.12
N GLN A 22 -16.30 -17.69 -2.89
CA GLN A 22 -16.59 -18.34 -1.61
C GLN A 22 -15.64 -17.88 -0.51
N ALA A 23 -14.38 -17.65 -0.86
CA ALA A 23 -13.37 -17.14 0.07
C ALA A 23 -13.43 -15.63 0.24
N GLY A 24 -14.27 -14.94 -0.53
CA GLY A 24 -14.25 -13.47 -0.55
C GLY A 24 -12.93 -12.91 -1.05
N LYS A 25 -12.27 -13.63 -1.97
CA LYS A 25 -10.94 -13.29 -2.44
C LYS A 25 -11.03 -12.37 -3.64
N ILE A 26 -10.49 -11.16 -3.50
CA ILE A 26 -10.63 -10.09 -4.48
C ILE A 26 -9.26 -9.46 -4.72
N GLU A 27 -8.96 -9.24 -6.00
CA GLU A 27 -7.78 -8.48 -6.41
C GLU A 27 -8.20 -7.02 -6.60
N HIS A 28 -7.41 -6.11 -6.02
CA HIS A 28 -7.63 -4.67 -6.13
C HIS A 28 -6.40 -4.04 -6.76
N SER A 29 -6.61 -3.17 -7.74
CA SER A 29 -5.55 -2.32 -8.29
C SER A 29 -5.87 -0.87 -7.97
N PHE A 30 -4.84 -0.09 -7.68
CA PHE A 30 -5.02 1.33 -7.38
C PHE A 30 -3.88 2.17 -7.94
N THR A 31 -4.16 3.45 -8.11
CA THR A 31 -3.16 4.47 -8.41
C THR A 31 -3.28 5.56 -7.36
N ALA A 32 -2.17 5.94 -6.77
CA ALA A 32 -2.14 6.97 -5.74
C ALA A 32 -1.04 7.97 -6.05
N MET A 33 -1.26 9.20 -5.62
CA MET A 33 -0.28 10.28 -5.74
C MET A 33 0.17 10.65 -4.34
N GLY A 34 1.45 10.95 -4.20
CA GLY A 34 1.99 11.35 -2.92
C GLY A 34 3.49 11.49 -2.92
N LYS A 35 4.07 11.31 -1.74
CA LYS A 35 5.50 11.54 -1.53
C LYS A 35 6.14 10.35 -0.84
N VAL A 36 7.37 10.06 -1.24
CA VAL A 36 8.28 9.18 -0.52
C VAL A 36 9.49 10.00 -0.12
N LYS A 37 9.75 10.13 1.18
CA LYS A 37 10.82 10.99 1.73
C LYS A 37 10.82 12.39 1.11
N GLY A 38 9.63 12.96 0.95
CA GLY A 38 9.44 14.29 0.38
C GLY A 38 9.51 14.38 -1.13
N VAL A 39 9.79 13.29 -1.84
CA VAL A 39 9.87 13.29 -3.31
C VAL A 39 8.52 12.86 -3.88
N GLU A 40 7.94 13.72 -4.70
CA GLU A 40 6.63 13.47 -5.29
C GLU A 40 6.68 12.41 -6.39
N GLY A 41 5.62 11.63 -6.48
CA GLY A 41 5.49 10.63 -7.51
C GLY A 41 4.14 9.94 -7.49
N MET A 42 4.04 8.91 -8.32
CA MET A 42 2.83 8.11 -8.48
C MET A 42 3.11 6.67 -8.07
N ASP A 43 2.22 6.12 -7.26
CA ASP A 43 2.26 4.74 -6.83
C ASP A 43 1.18 3.95 -7.56
N MET A 44 1.57 2.81 -8.10
CA MET A 44 0.63 1.84 -8.69
C MET A 44 0.80 0.53 -7.96
N GLY A 45 -0.29 0.05 -7.39
CA GLY A 45 -0.24 -1.18 -6.61
C GLY A 45 -1.38 -2.11 -6.93
N THR A 46 -1.14 -3.38 -6.68
CA THR A 46 -2.15 -4.44 -6.77
C THR A 46 -2.03 -5.31 -5.53
N TYR A 47 -3.16 -5.54 -4.87
CA TYR A 47 -3.18 -6.45 -3.73
C TYR A 47 -4.39 -7.39 -3.82
N VAL A 48 -4.23 -8.53 -3.20
CA VAL A 48 -5.29 -9.53 -3.08
C VAL A 48 -5.70 -9.57 -1.61
N SER A 49 -7.00 -9.49 -1.36
CA SER A 49 -7.56 -9.60 -0.02
C SER A 49 -8.50 -10.79 0.07
N TRP A 50 -8.61 -11.36 1.25
CA TRP A 50 -9.53 -12.46 1.53
C TRP A 50 -10.03 -12.34 2.96
N MET A 51 -11.20 -12.95 3.22
CA MET A 51 -11.82 -12.90 4.54
C MET A 51 -11.25 -13.95 5.47
N LEU A 52 -10.97 -13.53 6.70
CA LEU A 52 -10.57 -14.42 7.78
C LEU A 52 -11.79 -14.90 8.57
N PRO A 53 -11.68 -16.01 9.32
CA PRO A 53 -12.83 -16.57 10.07
C PRO A 53 -13.44 -15.60 11.08
N ASP A 54 -12.69 -14.64 11.60
CA ASP A 54 -13.19 -13.66 12.57
C ASP A 54 -13.87 -12.45 11.92
N GLY A 55 -14.01 -12.45 10.59
CA GLY A 55 -14.62 -11.33 9.87
C GLY A 55 -13.66 -10.21 9.48
N SER A 56 -12.39 -10.29 9.91
CA SER A 56 -11.37 -9.38 9.42
C SER A 56 -10.90 -9.82 8.04
N MET A 57 -10.04 -9.03 7.43
CA MET A 57 -9.47 -9.32 6.11
C MET A 57 -7.96 -9.45 6.22
N GLU A 58 -7.38 -10.25 5.36
CA GLU A 58 -5.94 -10.28 5.16
C GLU A 58 -5.64 -9.87 3.74
N GLY A 59 -4.55 -9.13 3.53
CA GLY A 59 -4.16 -8.68 2.20
C GLY A 59 -2.68 -8.86 1.96
N LYS A 60 -2.34 -9.09 0.70
CA LYS A 60 -0.95 -9.20 0.25
C LYS A 60 -0.83 -8.50 -1.11
N GLY A 61 0.18 -7.65 -1.27
CA GLY A 61 0.31 -6.89 -2.49
C GLY A 61 1.72 -6.45 -2.82
N GLU A 62 1.80 -5.81 -3.97
CA GLU A 62 3.04 -5.25 -4.49
C GLU A 62 2.74 -4.03 -5.35
N GLY A 63 3.73 -3.20 -5.52
CA GLY A 63 3.57 -2.01 -6.33
C GLY A 63 4.87 -1.34 -6.69
N VAL A 64 4.73 -0.27 -7.46
CA VAL A 64 5.86 0.51 -7.97
C VAL A 64 5.54 1.99 -7.78
N PHE A 65 6.44 2.69 -7.12
CA PHE A 65 6.39 4.14 -7.00
C PHE A 65 7.39 4.74 -7.99
N MET A 66 6.92 5.69 -8.79
CA MET A 66 7.75 6.35 -9.81
C MET A 66 7.72 7.86 -9.63
N THR A 67 8.89 8.49 -9.66
CA THR A 67 9.02 9.94 -9.60
C THR A 67 9.05 10.54 -11.01
N ASN A 68 8.85 11.86 -11.10
CA ASN A 68 8.91 12.56 -12.38
C ASN A 68 10.30 12.51 -13.02
N ASP A 69 11.36 12.38 -12.21
CA ASP A 69 12.74 12.32 -12.70
C ASP A 69 13.22 10.89 -12.99
N GLY A 70 12.30 9.92 -12.98
CA GLY A 70 12.59 8.56 -13.42
C GLY A 70 13.12 7.62 -12.34
N GLN A 71 13.09 8.00 -11.07
CA GLN A 71 13.41 7.07 -9.99
C GLN A 71 12.24 6.10 -9.78
N MET A 72 12.57 4.85 -9.46
CA MET A 72 11.58 3.80 -9.27
C MET A 72 11.88 3.04 -7.97
N ILE A 73 10.85 2.85 -7.15
CA ILE A 73 10.90 2.04 -5.94
C ILE A 73 9.83 0.98 -6.05
N SER A 74 10.19 -0.27 -5.83
CA SER A 74 9.19 -1.34 -5.69
C SER A 74 8.92 -1.62 -4.23
N TRP A 75 7.72 -2.09 -3.93
CA TRP A 75 7.35 -2.50 -2.60
C TRP A 75 6.53 -3.79 -2.64
N THR A 76 6.68 -4.58 -1.60
CA THR A 76 5.82 -5.73 -1.32
C THR A 76 5.32 -5.60 0.11
N GLY A 77 4.12 -6.11 0.38
CA GLY A 77 3.58 -5.99 1.72
C GLY A 77 2.46 -6.96 2.02
N THR A 78 2.21 -7.10 3.33
CA THR A 78 1.08 -7.85 3.87
C THR A 78 0.46 -7.06 4.99
N GLY A 79 -0.84 -7.27 5.21
CA GLY A 79 -1.52 -6.59 6.28
C GLY A 79 -2.83 -7.24 6.67
N ILE A 80 -3.33 -6.85 7.82
CA ILE A 80 -4.63 -7.27 8.35
C ILE A 80 -5.56 -6.06 8.29
N GLY A 81 -6.76 -6.27 7.74
CA GLY A 81 -7.77 -5.24 7.59
C GLY A 81 -8.94 -5.45 8.53
N GLN A 82 -9.42 -4.35 9.09
CA GLN A 82 -10.62 -4.33 9.93
C GLN A 82 -11.57 -3.27 9.40
N PHE A 83 -12.86 -3.59 9.43
CA PHE A 83 -13.89 -2.64 9.04
C PHE A 83 -14.05 -1.57 10.13
N LYS A 84 -14.05 -0.29 9.71
CA LYS A 84 -14.07 0.87 10.59
C LYS A 84 -15.34 1.69 10.42
N GLY A 85 -16.46 1.01 10.24
CA GLY A 85 -17.75 1.63 10.00
C GLY A 85 -18.26 1.28 8.61
N PRO A 86 -19.42 1.79 8.21
CA PRO A 86 -20.03 1.42 6.95
C PRO A 86 -19.13 1.73 5.76
N GLY A 87 -18.78 0.67 5.01
CA GLY A 87 -18.04 0.82 3.78
C GLY A 87 -16.58 1.26 3.89
N LYS A 88 -16.01 1.22 5.10
CA LYS A 88 -14.60 1.62 5.31
C LYS A 88 -13.81 0.46 5.88
N ILE A 89 -12.59 0.29 5.37
CA ILE A 89 -11.66 -0.71 5.87
C ILE A 89 -10.30 -0.07 6.11
N ARG A 90 -9.62 -0.51 7.16
CA ARG A 90 -8.27 -0.09 7.49
C ARG A 90 -7.37 -1.29 7.62
N TYR A 91 -6.30 -1.31 6.83
CA TYR A 91 -5.25 -2.31 6.91
C TYR A 91 -4.08 -1.76 7.70
N LYS A 92 -3.48 -2.64 8.51
CA LYS A 92 -2.20 -2.41 9.18
C LYS A 92 -1.27 -3.54 8.81
N GLY A 93 -0.03 -3.22 8.51
CA GLY A 93 0.92 -4.25 8.13
C GLY A 93 2.30 -3.71 7.90
N SER A 94 3.09 -4.47 7.14
CA SER A 94 4.47 -4.13 6.84
C SER A 94 4.72 -4.11 5.34
N LEU A 95 5.63 -3.24 4.93
CA LEU A 95 6.10 -3.10 3.56
C LEU A 95 7.61 -3.28 3.52
N HIS A 96 8.08 -3.92 2.46
CA HIS A 96 9.50 -4.04 2.15
C HIS A 96 9.77 -3.29 0.86
N PHE A 97 10.73 -2.36 0.89
CA PHE A 97 11.06 -1.53 -0.27
C PHE A 97 12.35 -1.99 -0.93
N LYS A 98 12.39 -1.91 -2.25
CA LYS A 98 13.57 -2.18 -3.06
C LYS A 98 13.73 -1.09 -4.10
N THR A 99 14.95 -0.67 -4.35
CA THR A 99 15.21 0.27 -5.44
C THR A 99 16.62 0.09 -5.98
N MET A 100 16.79 0.34 -7.27
CA MET A 100 18.07 0.45 -7.92
C MET A 100 18.45 1.91 -8.20
N SER A 101 17.65 2.86 -7.70
CA SER A 101 17.90 4.27 -7.86
C SER A 101 19.24 4.65 -7.25
N LYS A 102 19.97 5.53 -7.93
CA LYS A 102 21.20 6.16 -7.44
C LYS A 102 20.97 7.61 -7.07
N GLY A 103 19.72 8.09 -7.17
CA GLY A 103 19.33 9.45 -6.83
C GLY A 103 18.95 9.59 -5.36
N SER A 104 18.09 10.59 -5.10
CA SER A 104 17.67 10.94 -3.73
C SER A 104 16.95 9.82 -2.99
N LEU A 105 16.37 8.85 -3.71
CA LEU A 105 15.64 7.73 -3.11
C LEU A 105 16.48 6.47 -2.97
N SER A 106 17.80 6.53 -3.20
CA SER A 106 18.67 5.37 -3.08
C SER A 106 18.64 4.75 -1.67
N SER A 107 18.41 5.55 -0.66
CA SER A 107 18.34 5.09 0.74
C SER A 107 17.09 4.24 1.02
N MET A 108 16.13 4.18 0.11
CA MET A 108 14.94 3.34 0.28
C MET A 108 15.19 1.86 0.05
N ASN A 109 16.36 1.49 -0.49
CA ASN A 109 16.64 0.09 -0.74
C ASN A 109 16.75 -0.71 0.56
N ASN A 110 15.99 -1.79 0.64
CA ASN A 110 15.92 -2.68 1.82
C ASN A 110 15.30 -2.02 3.07
N VAL A 111 14.58 -0.93 2.92
CA VAL A 111 13.83 -0.35 4.03
C VAL A 111 12.62 -1.20 4.34
N VAL A 112 12.36 -1.43 5.62
CA VAL A 112 11.15 -2.06 6.12
C VAL A 112 10.30 -0.96 6.74
N GLY A 113 9.02 -0.92 6.36
CA GLY A 113 8.07 0.04 6.93
C GLY A 113 6.87 -0.64 7.54
N VAL A 114 6.21 0.05 8.44
CA VAL A 114 4.87 -0.32 8.90
C VAL A 114 3.89 0.69 8.32
N PHE A 115 2.74 0.21 7.87
CA PHE A 115 1.80 1.06 7.14
C PHE A 115 0.40 0.99 7.72
N GLU A 116 -0.35 2.05 7.42
CA GLU A 116 -1.80 2.10 7.55
C GLU A 116 -2.36 2.45 6.18
N HIS A 117 -3.30 1.65 5.71
CA HIS A 117 -3.96 1.84 4.42
C HIS A 117 -5.46 1.83 4.65
N GLU A 118 -6.14 2.89 4.20
CA GLU A 118 -7.59 2.99 4.33
C GLU A 118 -8.23 3.00 2.95
N GLY A 119 -9.39 2.35 2.86
CA GLY A 119 -10.22 2.35 1.65
C GLY A 119 -11.68 2.49 1.99
N ASP A 120 -12.46 2.96 1.02
CA ASP A 120 -13.92 3.06 1.14
C ASP A 120 -14.60 2.43 -0.07
N MET A 121 -15.94 2.38 -0.04
CA MET A 121 -16.71 1.77 -1.12
C MET A 121 -16.72 2.60 -2.39
N GLU A 122 -16.37 3.88 -2.32
CA GLU A 122 -16.25 4.74 -3.49
C GLU A 122 -14.90 4.58 -4.20
N GLY A 123 -14.02 3.74 -3.66
CA GLY A 123 -12.71 3.47 -4.23
C GLY A 123 -11.63 4.45 -3.80
N ASN A 124 -11.89 5.30 -2.82
CA ASN A 124 -10.85 6.17 -2.28
C ASN A 124 -9.86 5.36 -1.45
N VAL A 125 -8.58 5.62 -1.63
CA VAL A 125 -7.52 4.99 -0.83
C VAL A 125 -6.56 6.04 -0.29
N SER A 126 -6.02 5.77 0.89
CA SER A 126 -4.97 6.59 1.49
C SER A 126 -4.01 5.69 2.25
N THR A 127 -2.72 6.02 2.20
CA THR A 127 -1.69 5.20 2.84
C THR A 127 -0.67 6.09 3.51
N LYS A 128 -0.27 5.70 4.72
CA LYS A 128 0.87 6.28 5.43
C LYS A 128 1.79 5.14 5.84
N THR A 129 3.08 5.35 5.67
CA THR A 129 4.09 4.36 6.04
C THR A 129 5.17 5.02 6.89
N TRP A 130 5.51 4.39 7.99
CA TRP A 130 6.61 4.80 8.87
C TRP A 130 7.73 3.78 8.76
N GLU A 131 8.95 4.27 8.77
CA GLU A 131 10.11 3.38 8.78
C GLU A 131 10.17 2.62 10.10
N TRP A 132 10.44 1.33 10.03
CA TRP A 132 10.72 0.54 11.23
C TRP A 132 12.21 0.56 11.49
N LYS A 133 12.58 1.13 12.62
CA LYS A 133 13.98 1.21 13.07
C LYS A 133 14.18 0.42 14.35
#